data_db3e56bf8ebf9703dcfde986c0a35595
#
_entry.id   db3e56bf8ebf9703dcfde986c0a35595
#
_cell.length_a   1.000
_cell.length_b   1.000
_cell.length_c   1.000
_cell.angle_alpha   90.00
_cell.angle_beta   90.00
_cell.angle_gamma   90.00
#
_symmetry.space_group_name_H-M   'P 1'
#
loop_
_entity.id
_entity.type
_entity.pdbx_description
1 polymer ?
#
loop_
_entity_poly.entity_id
_entity_poly.type
_entity_poly.pdbx_seq_one_letter_code
_entity_poly.pdbx_strand_id
1 'polypeptide(L)'
;MKLLVVAPYEYNTSPPQRFRIEQWMPYLESQGITWALSPFMTPGLRKVLYSRGDFLTKSWEMGAAILKRIVTAKSVGSWDVIYLVREASLAGPAIAERLMARAAVPMIYDFDDAVFQRYVSPFNSYLSYLKFPGKTATLCRIASHVIVGNRHLYE
;
A
#
# COMPACT_ATOMS: atom_id res chain seq x y z
N MET A 1 -22.17 0.68 0.28
CA MET A 1 -20.90 1.35 -0.05
C MET A 1 -19.82 0.31 -0.27
N LYS A 2 -18.99 0.48 -1.30
CA LYS A 2 -17.90 -0.45 -1.64
C LYS A 2 -16.54 0.17 -1.32
N LEU A 3 -15.78 -0.47 -0.43
CA LEU A 3 -14.48 -0.03 0.04
C LEU A 3 -13.37 -0.90 -0.56
N LEU A 4 -12.43 -0.30 -1.29
CA LEU A 4 -11.20 -0.97 -1.70
C LEU A 4 -10.08 -0.65 -0.71
N VAL A 5 -9.59 -1.65 -0.01
CA VAL A 5 -8.40 -1.53 0.85
C VAL A 5 -7.17 -1.90 0.04
N VAL A 6 -6.34 -0.90 -0.23
CA VAL A 6 -5.06 -1.06 -0.92
C VAL A 6 -3.95 -1.08 0.13
N ALA A 7 -3.24 -2.18 0.25
CA ALA A 7 -2.30 -2.39 1.33
C ALA A 7 -1.00 -3.08 0.86
N PRO A 8 0.11 -2.96 1.61
CA PRO A 8 1.35 -3.65 1.29
C PRO A 8 1.27 -5.16 1.46
N TYR A 9 0.54 -5.65 2.46
CA TYR A 9 0.61 -7.03 2.91
C TYR A 9 -0.72 -7.78 2.76
N GLU A 10 -0.63 -9.11 2.77
CA GLU A 10 -1.79 -10.02 2.80
C GLU A 10 -2.55 -9.89 4.12
N TYR A 11 -3.82 -10.31 4.11
CA TYR A 11 -4.68 -10.28 5.29
C TYR A 11 -4.04 -11.00 6.48
N ASN A 12 -4.13 -10.40 7.66
CA ASN A 12 -3.65 -10.93 8.94
C ASN A 12 -2.15 -11.26 9.01
N THR A 13 -1.32 -10.67 8.12
CA THR A 13 0.14 -10.92 8.11
C THR A 13 0.97 -9.78 8.69
N SER A 14 0.40 -8.59 8.84
CA SER A 14 1.10 -7.40 9.35
C SER A 14 0.34 -6.79 10.54
N PRO A 15 0.94 -6.75 11.75
CA PRO A 15 0.31 -6.15 12.92
C PRO A 15 -0.17 -4.70 12.69
N PRO A 16 0.64 -3.77 12.13
CA PRO A 16 0.17 -2.42 11.86
C PRO A 16 -1.06 -2.39 10.96
N GLN A 17 -1.07 -3.13 9.85
CA GLN A 17 -2.20 -3.19 8.93
C GLN A 17 -3.46 -3.77 9.61
N ARG A 18 -3.30 -4.79 10.46
CA ARG A 18 -4.38 -5.37 11.22
C ARG A 18 -5.04 -4.35 12.16
N PHE A 19 -4.24 -3.61 12.94
CA PHE A 19 -4.76 -2.59 13.85
C PHE A 19 -5.36 -1.37 13.15
N ARG A 20 -4.83 -1.00 11.98
CA ARG A 20 -5.28 0.20 11.25
C ARG A 20 -6.59 -0.03 10.51
N ILE A 21 -6.81 -1.20 9.92
CA ILE A 21 -7.99 -1.43 9.10
C ILE A 21 -8.64 -2.80 9.30
N GLU A 22 -7.89 -3.91 9.39
CA GLU A 22 -8.49 -5.23 9.31
C GLU A 22 -9.42 -5.57 10.47
N GLN A 23 -9.08 -5.14 11.69
CA GLN A 23 -9.93 -5.34 12.88
C GLN A 23 -11.27 -4.62 12.80
N TRP A 24 -11.40 -3.62 11.94
CA TRP A 24 -12.62 -2.84 11.76
C TRP A 24 -13.57 -3.45 10.72
N MET A 25 -13.09 -4.43 9.91
CA MET A 25 -13.88 -5.01 8.83
C MET A 25 -15.21 -5.59 9.30
N PRO A 26 -15.31 -6.39 10.40
CA PRO A 26 -16.59 -6.91 10.86
C PRO A 26 -17.58 -5.79 11.23
N TYR A 27 -17.09 -4.69 11.80
CA TYR A 27 -17.93 -3.55 12.10
C TYR A 27 -18.39 -2.84 10.83
N LEU A 28 -17.51 -2.62 9.88
CA LEU A 28 -17.86 -1.98 8.59
C LEU A 28 -18.89 -2.82 7.82
N GLU A 29 -18.75 -4.15 7.81
CA GLU A 29 -19.73 -5.06 7.22
C GLU A 29 -21.11 -4.95 7.88
N SER A 30 -21.15 -4.85 9.22
CA SER A 30 -22.40 -4.64 9.97
C SER A 30 -23.09 -3.31 9.62
N GLN A 31 -22.36 -2.33 9.12
CA GLN A 31 -22.86 -1.04 8.62
C GLN A 31 -23.21 -1.08 7.11
N GLY A 32 -23.23 -2.25 6.49
CA GLY A 32 -23.58 -2.41 5.07
C GLY A 32 -22.46 -1.99 4.10
N ILE A 33 -21.20 -1.95 4.58
CA ILE A 33 -20.05 -1.67 3.74
C ILE A 33 -19.45 -2.99 3.24
N THR A 34 -19.45 -3.19 1.95
CA THR A 34 -18.70 -4.30 1.31
C THR A 34 -17.28 -3.86 1.03
N TRP A 35 -16.31 -4.73 1.25
CA TRP A 35 -14.90 -4.41 1.08
C TRP A 35 -14.13 -5.50 0.35
N ALA A 36 -13.00 -5.13 -0.23
CA ALA A 36 -12.00 -6.07 -0.72
C ALA A 36 -10.60 -5.57 -0.39
N LEU A 37 -9.72 -6.51 -0.06
CA LEU A 37 -8.30 -6.25 0.17
C LEU A 37 -7.52 -6.50 -1.12
N SER A 38 -6.74 -5.52 -1.52
CA SER A 38 -5.77 -5.61 -2.62
C SER A 38 -4.35 -5.51 -2.07
N PRO A 39 -3.71 -6.63 -1.69
CA PRO A 39 -2.34 -6.61 -1.20
C PRO A 39 -1.36 -6.45 -2.36
N PHE A 40 -0.24 -5.73 -2.09
CA PHE A 40 0.89 -5.68 -3.01
C PHE A 40 1.70 -6.98 -2.95
N MET A 41 1.98 -7.44 -1.73
CA MET A 41 2.70 -8.67 -1.49
C MET A 41 1.93 -9.87 -2.02
N THR A 42 2.57 -10.66 -2.87
CA THR A 42 2.06 -11.96 -3.32
C THR A 42 2.74 -13.09 -2.55
N PRO A 43 2.15 -14.30 -2.48
CA PRO A 43 2.83 -15.46 -1.87
C PRO A 43 4.18 -15.75 -2.51
N GLY A 44 4.33 -15.55 -3.83
CA GLY A 44 5.60 -15.70 -4.56
C GLY A 44 6.62 -14.66 -4.12
N LEU A 45 6.26 -13.38 -4.16
CA LEU A 45 7.13 -12.28 -3.72
C LEU A 45 7.55 -12.43 -2.26
N ARG A 46 6.64 -12.85 -1.38
CA ARG A 46 6.91 -13.07 0.04
C ARG A 46 8.00 -14.13 0.26
N LYS A 47 7.95 -15.23 -0.48
CA LYS A 47 8.94 -16.32 -0.37
C LYS A 47 10.35 -15.86 -0.72
N VAL A 48 10.48 -15.05 -1.77
CA VAL A 48 11.79 -14.66 -2.30
C VAL A 48 12.33 -13.36 -1.72
N LEU A 49 11.49 -12.44 -1.29
CA LEU A 49 11.90 -11.11 -0.83
C LEU A 49 12.84 -11.16 0.38
N TYR A 50 12.63 -12.11 1.28
CA TYR A 50 13.41 -12.29 2.51
C TYR A 50 14.46 -13.40 2.42
N SER A 51 14.59 -14.10 1.27
CA SER A 51 15.65 -15.08 1.03
C SER A 51 16.94 -14.37 0.60
N ARG A 52 18.09 -15.04 0.77
CA ARG A 52 19.37 -14.59 0.20
C ARG A 52 19.50 -15.09 -1.24
N GLY A 53 20.04 -14.28 -2.15
CA GLY A 53 20.21 -14.64 -3.55
C GLY A 53 18.95 -14.47 -4.38
N ASP A 54 18.83 -15.23 -5.46
CA ASP A 54 17.68 -15.25 -6.40
C ASP A 54 17.25 -13.88 -6.94
N PHE A 55 18.23 -13.07 -7.31
CA PHE A 55 17.98 -11.71 -7.78
C PHE A 55 17.02 -11.67 -8.99
N LEU A 56 17.14 -12.59 -9.92
CA LEU A 56 16.28 -12.67 -11.10
C LEU A 56 14.83 -12.98 -10.71
N THR A 57 14.63 -13.98 -9.84
CA THR A 57 13.29 -14.32 -9.34
C THR A 57 12.66 -13.18 -8.54
N LYS A 58 13.46 -12.51 -7.70
CA LYS A 58 12.98 -11.32 -6.96
C LYS A 58 12.54 -10.20 -7.89
N SER A 59 13.32 -9.91 -8.92
CA SER A 59 13.01 -8.88 -9.90
C SER A 59 11.76 -9.21 -10.69
N TRP A 60 11.59 -10.48 -11.08
CA TRP A 60 10.40 -10.96 -11.77
C TRP A 60 9.13 -10.84 -10.89
N GLU A 61 9.17 -11.37 -9.68
CA GLU A 61 8.04 -11.31 -8.74
C GLU A 61 7.68 -9.86 -8.37
N MET A 62 8.67 -9.00 -8.19
CA MET A 62 8.46 -7.59 -7.95
C MET A 62 7.81 -6.91 -9.16
N GLY A 63 8.29 -7.19 -10.36
CA GLY A 63 7.72 -6.67 -11.61
C GLY A 63 6.27 -7.11 -11.80
N ALA A 64 5.96 -8.39 -11.55
CA ALA A 64 4.62 -8.94 -11.61
C ALA A 64 3.68 -8.27 -10.57
N ALA A 65 4.16 -8.05 -9.35
CA ALA A 65 3.40 -7.34 -8.30
C ALA A 65 3.11 -5.88 -8.69
N ILE A 66 4.08 -5.18 -9.27
CA ILE A 66 3.91 -3.80 -9.78
C ILE A 66 2.89 -3.78 -10.91
N LEU A 67 3.00 -4.69 -11.88
CA LEU A 67 2.05 -4.78 -13.00
C LEU A 67 0.63 -5.05 -12.50
N LYS A 68 0.46 -6.01 -11.60
CA LYS A 68 -0.83 -6.30 -10.94
C LYS A 68 -1.38 -5.04 -10.28
N ARG A 69 -0.54 -4.26 -9.58
CA ARG A 69 -0.95 -3.02 -8.92
C ARG A 69 -1.40 -1.95 -9.90
N ILE A 70 -0.73 -1.83 -11.05
CA ILE A 70 -1.13 -0.90 -12.12
C ILE A 70 -2.49 -1.31 -12.72
N VAL A 71 -2.71 -2.61 -12.94
CA VAL A 71 -4.01 -3.12 -13.40
C VAL A 71 -5.11 -2.81 -12.38
N THR A 72 -4.88 -3.09 -11.09
CA THR A 72 -5.80 -2.71 -10.02
C THR A 72 -6.10 -1.20 -10.05
N ALA A 73 -5.07 -0.36 -10.21
CA ALA A 73 -5.23 1.09 -10.24
C ALA A 73 -6.14 1.59 -11.37
N LYS A 74 -6.18 0.88 -12.50
CA LYS A 74 -7.08 1.21 -13.62
C LYS A 74 -8.53 0.77 -13.40
N SER A 75 -8.78 -0.15 -12.48
CA SER A 75 -10.11 -0.73 -12.21
C SER A 75 -10.80 -0.17 -10.97
N VAL A 76 -10.20 0.83 -10.30
CA VAL A 76 -10.74 1.38 -9.04
C VAL A 76 -12.04 2.17 -9.21
N GLY A 77 -12.40 2.58 -10.40
CA GLY A 77 -13.63 3.36 -10.67
C GLY A 77 -14.94 2.67 -10.32
N SER A 78 -14.93 1.36 -10.04
CA SER A 78 -16.10 0.60 -9.58
C SER A 78 -16.28 0.61 -8.05
N TRP A 79 -15.40 1.29 -7.34
CA TRP A 79 -15.39 1.43 -5.88
C TRP A 79 -15.85 2.82 -5.46
N ASP A 80 -16.47 2.91 -4.28
CA ASP A 80 -16.95 4.19 -3.75
C ASP A 80 -15.85 4.93 -2.98
N VAL A 81 -14.93 4.19 -2.33
CA VAL A 81 -13.81 4.73 -1.55
C VAL A 81 -12.59 3.82 -1.69
N ILE A 82 -11.41 4.41 -1.75
CA ILE A 82 -10.11 3.72 -1.64
C ILE A 82 -9.53 4.02 -0.26
N TYR A 83 -9.17 3.00 0.50
CA TYR A 83 -8.40 3.13 1.74
C TYR A 83 -6.99 2.61 1.49
N LEU A 84 -6.04 3.53 1.43
CA LEU A 84 -4.64 3.24 1.14
C LEU A 84 -3.84 3.18 2.45
N VAL A 85 -3.37 1.98 2.80
CA VAL A 85 -2.50 1.75 3.95
C VAL A 85 -1.05 1.89 3.54
N ARG A 86 -0.34 2.87 4.08
CA ARG A 86 1.09 3.16 3.88
C ARG A 86 1.44 3.47 2.42
N GLU A 87 1.43 2.48 1.54
CA GLU A 87 1.79 2.63 0.12
C GLU A 87 1.16 1.52 -0.73
N ALA A 88 0.81 1.82 -1.96
CA ALA A 88 0.23 0.85 -2.87
C ALA A 88 1.28 -0.13 -3.43
N SER A 89 2.54 0.27 -3.49
CA SER A 89 3.68 -0.54 -3.95
C SER A 89 4.90 -0.34 -3.06
N LEU A 90 5.59 -1.42 -2.72
CA LEU A 90 6.79 -1.39 -1.87
C LEU A 90 8.02 -0.78 -2.56
N ALA A 91 7.98 -0.62 -3.87
CA ALA A 91 9.06 -0.08 -4.67
C ALA A 91 8.54 0.92 -5.69
N GLY A 92 9.41 1.84 -6.10
CA GLY A 92 9.12 2.82 -7.14
C GLY A 92 8.33 4.05 -6.66
N PRO A 93 8.18 5.02 -7.57
CA PRO A 93 7.41 6.24 -7.31
C PRO A 93 5.91 5.96 -7.23
N ALA A 94 5.12 6.98 -6.87
CA ALA A 94 3.66 6.90 -6.68
C ALA A 94 2.87 6.78 -8.02
N ILE A 95 3.25 5.87 -8.91
CA ILE A 95 2.61 5.72 -10.24
C ILE A 95 1.20 5.14 -10.07
N ALA A 96 1.08 4.03 -9.35
CA ALA A 96 -0.21 3.37 -9.14
C ALA A 96 -1.18 4.27 -8.39
N GLU A 97 -0.70 4.96 -7.37
CA GLU A 97 -1.50 5.88 -6.56
C GLU A 97 -1.99 7.09 -7.36
N ARG A 98 -1.14 7.64 -8.23
CA ARG A 98 -1.53 8.71 -9.17
C ARG A 98 -2.58 8.24 -10.18
N LEU A 99 -2.49 6.98 -10.64
CA LEU A 99 -3.50 6.39 -11.51
C LEU A 99 -4.83 6.20 -10.79
N MET A 100 -4.81 5.74 -9.53
CA MET A 100 -6.00 5.63 -8.68
C MET A 100 -6.67 6.99 -8.47
N ALA A 101 -5.89 8.03 -8.17
CA ALA A 101 -6.40 9.38 -7.98
C ALA A 101 -7.08 9.96 -9.23
N ARG A 102 -6.70 9.54 -10.45
CA ARG A 102 -7.35 9.96 -11.70
C ARG A 102 -8.77 9.41 -11.88
N ALA A 103 -9.11 8.35 -11.17
CA ALA A 103 -10.45 7.76 -11.25
C ALA A 103 -11.52 8.58 -10.51
N ALA A 104 -11.15 9.70 -9.88
CA ALA A 104 -12.03 10.56 -9.08
C ALA A 104 -12.77 9.83 -7.94
N VAL A 105 -12.26 8.67 -7.51
CA VAL A 105 -12.72 7.96 -6.33
C VAL A 105 -12.02 8.54 -5.10
N PRO A 106 -12.75 8.96 -4.05
CA PRO A 106 -12.15 9.46 -2.83
C PRO A 106 -11.12 8.48 -2.24
N MET A 107 -9.92 8.98 -1.93
CA MET A 107 -8.85 8.17 -1.37
C MET A 107 -8.50 8.65 0.03
N ILE A 108 -8.61 7.76 1.00
CA ILE A 108 -8.12 7.93 2.37
C ILE A 108 -6.71 7.35 2.42
N TYR A 109 -5.73 8.17 2.80
CA TYR A 109 -4.35 7.76 2.99
C TYR A 109 -4.04 7.61 4.48
N ASP A 110 -3.64 6.43 4.90
CA ASP A 110 -3.38 6.10 6.30
C ASP A 110 -1.96 5.57 6.50
N PHE A 111 -1.18 6.20 7.39
CA PHE A 111 0.16 5.74 7.77
C PHE A 111 0.46 6.01 9.26
N ASP A 112 1.18 5.09 9.86
CA ASP A 112 1.51 5.06 11.29
C ASP A 112 3.00 5.29 11.58
N ASP A 113 3.85 5.04 10.58
CA ASP A 113 5.30 5.17 10.67
C ASP A 113 5.82 6.32 9.81
N ALA A 114 7.03 6.78 10.10
CA ALA A 114 7.77 7.74 9.28
C ALA A 114 8.28 7.09 7.97
N VAL A 115 7.34 6.61 7.14
CA VAL A 115 7.62 5.90 5.85
C VAL A 115 8.39 6.77 4.86
N PHE A 116 8.44 8.08 5.08
CA PHE A 116 9.26 9.04 4.34
C PHE A 116 10.73 9.02 4.75
N GLN A 117 11.08 8.39 5.88
CA GLN A 117 12.48 8.22 6.28
C GLN A 117 13.09 7.01 5.56
N ARG A 118 14.36 7.15 5.15
CA ARG A 118 15.12 6.05 4.54
C ARG A 118 15.53 5.05 5.62
N TYR A 119 14.68 4.13 5.97
CA TYR A 119 15.08 2.95 6.72
C TYR A 119 15.34 1.79 5.76
N VAL A 120 16.54 1.24 5.81
CA VAL A 120 16.95 0.11 4.99
C VAL A 120 17.52 -0.96 5.90
N SER A 121 16.91 -2.15 5.83
CA SER A 121 17.48 -3.33 6.46
C SER A 121 18.87 -3.60 5.88
N PRO A 122 19.89 -3.93 6.72
CA PRO A 122 21.23 -4.26 6.25
C PRO A 122 21.27 -5.35 5.16
N PHE A 123 20.28 -6.26 5.16
CA PHE A 123 20.17 -7.35 4.19
C PHE A 123 19.66 -6.90 2.81
N ASN A 124 19.05 -5.72 2.71
CA ASN A 124 18.44 -5.22 1.48
C ASN A 124 18.93 -3.81 1.12
N SER A 125 20.16 -3.46 1.51
CA SER A 125 20.73 -2.12 1.30
C SER A 125 20.70 -1.66 -0.16
N TYR A 126 20.86 -2.58 -1.12
CA TYR A 126 20.75 -2.32 -2.56
C TYR A 126 19.32 -1.94 -3.01
N LEU A 127 18.29 -2.34 -2.25
CA LEU A 127 16.90 -1.95 -2.53
C LEU A 127 16.55 -0.56 -2.01
N SER A 128 17.47 0.11 -1.29
CA SER A 128 17.25 1.47 -0.79
C SER A 128 16.99 2.46 -1.91
N TYR A 129 17.62 2.26 -3.06
CA TYR A 129 17.42 3.09 -4.26
C TYR A 129 16.01 2.97 -4.85
N LEU A 130 15.30 1.87 -4.56
CA LEU A 130 13.92 1.66 -5.00
C LEU A 130 12.88 2.27 -4.05
N LYS A 131 13.30 2.77 -2.90
CA LYS A 131 12.44 3.55 -1.99
C LYS A 131 12.46 5.02 -2.38
N PHE A 132 11.28 5.57 -2.54
CA PHE A 132 11.08 6.97 -2.93
C PHE A 132 10.52 7.77 -1.74
N PRO A 133 11.37 8.42 -0.93
CA PRO A 133 10.93 9.18 0.26
C PRO A 133 9.88 10.25 -0.05
N GLY A 134 9.97 10.89 -1.22
CA GLY A 134 8.98 11.87 -1.69
C GLY A 134 7.61 11.28 -2.05
N LYS A 135 7.45 9.96 -2.01
CA LYS A 135 6.18 9.28 -2.28
C LYS A 135 5.12 9.68 -1.26
N THR A 136 5.44 9.69 0.04
CA THR A 136 4.53 10.10 1.12
C THR A 136 3.97 11.50 0.89
N ALA A 137 4.84 12.48 0.58
CA ALA A 137 4.38 13.84 0.28
C ALA A 137 3.46 13.89 -0.94
N THR A 138 3.70 13.04 -1.95
CA THR A 138 2.79 12.91 -3.10
C THR A 138 1.44 12.34 -2.66
N LEU A 139 1.43 11.30 -1.82
CA LEU A 139 0.22 10.65 -1.33
C LEU A 139 -0.63 11.61 -0.49
N CYS A 140 0.01 12.39 0.40
CA CYS A 140 -0.69 13.42 1.18
C CYS A 140 -1.37 14.47 0.29
N ARG A 141 -0.77 14.82 -0.86
CA ARG A 141 -1.35 15.81 -1.79
C ARG A 141 -2.51 15.28 -2.64
N ILE A 142 -2.49 14.00 -3.00
CA ILE A 142 -3.52 13.42 -3.87
C ILE A 142 -4.64 12.72 -3.10
N ALA A 143 -4.46 12.46 -1.81
CA ALA A 143 -5.49 11.88 -0.96
C ALA A 143 -6.58 12.92 -0.65
N SER A 144 -7.84 12.46 -0.59
CA SER A 144 -8.97 13.27 -0.14
C SER A 144 -8.94 13.47 1.37
N HIS A 145 -8.37 12.52 2.10
CA HIS A 145 -8.20 12.55 3.55
C HIS A 145 -6.93 11.84 3.96
N VAL A 146 -6.23 12.33 4.99
CA VAL A 146 -5.00 11.74 5.52
C VAL A 146 -5.20 11.40 6.99
N ILE A 147 -4.90 10.15 7.35
CA ILE A 147 -4.89 9.65 8.72
C ILE A 147 -3.45 9.36 9.12
N VAL A 148 -3.05 9.89 10.26
CA VAL A 148 -1.69 9.67 10.80
C VAL A 148 -1.76 8.98 12.17
N GLY A 149 -0.71 8.23 12.50
CA GLY A 149 -0.66 7.45 13.73
C GLY A 149 -0.45 8.28 15.00
N ASN A 150 0.14 9.47 14.87
CA ASN A 150 0.46 10.34 16.01
C ASN A 150 0.66 11.80 15.59
N ARG A 151 0.73 12.69 16.58
CA ARG A 151 0.90 14.14 16.37
C ARG A 151 2.21 14.50 15.63
N HIS A 152 3.28 13.80 15.91
CA HIS A 152 4.58 14.05 15.26
C HIS A 152 4.57 13.81 13.74
N LEU A 153 3.71 12.91 13.27
CA LEU A 153 3.52 12.67 11.82
C LEU A 153 2.58 13.69 11.17
N TYR A 154 1.82 14.44 11.98
CA TYR A 154 0.92 15.47 11.51
C TYR A 154 1.66 16.80 11.23
N GLU A 155 2.72 17.13 11.99
CA GLU A 155 3.57 18.31 11.85
C GLU A 155 4.58 18.16 10.71
#